data_83fabe95a6099842516807e7752ff38e
#
_entry.id   83fabe95a6099842516807e7752ff38e
#
_cell.length_a   1.000
_cell.length_b   1.000
_cell.length_c   1.000
_cell.angle_alpha   90.00
_cell.angle_beta   90.00
_cell.angle_gamma   90.00
#
_symmetry.space_group_name_H-M   'P 1'
#
loop_
_entity.id
_entity.type
_entity.pdbx_description
1 polymer ?
#
loop_
_entity_poly.entity_id
_entity_poly.type
_entity_poly.pdbx_seq_one_letter_code
_entity_poly.pdbx_strand_id
1 'polypeptide(L)'
;MRIRHSTDAAPRRAAAVSVFHAVAIACATASAPVGTVLAQPAPDALAAGREKFVQCAACHGSDGRSTVVAQYPKIGGQSAPYVVNALKAYRDGRRQGTYAAIMAAVAKPLSDRDIETLAAYIESL
;
A
#
# COMPACT_ATOMS: atom_id res chain seq x y z
N MET A 1 25.57 -18.89 -59.34
CA MET A 1 25.37 -18.21 -60.65
C MET A 1 25.41 -16.73 -60.41
N ARG A 2 26.55 -16.13 -60.84
CA ARG A 2 26.91 -14.73 -61.20
C ARG A 2 26.11 -13.56 -60.61
N ILE A 3 26.68 -12.83 -59.70
CA ILE A 3 27.33 -11.51 -59.65
C ILE A 3 26.91 -10.58 -60.78
N ARG A 4 26.40 -9.37 -60.45
CA ARG A 4 26.77 -8.12 -61.13
C ARG A 4 26.70 -6.97 -60.14
N HIS A 5 27.86 -6.35 -60.00
CA HIS A 5 28.08 -5.00 -59.48
C HIS A 5 27.52 -3.97 -60.45
N SER A 6 27.02 -2.87 -59.92
CA SER A 6 27.01 -1.62 -60.67
C SER A 6 27.24 -0.48 -59.71
N THR A 7 28.42 0.04 -59.82
CA THR A 7 28.87 1.33 -59.31
C THR A 7 28.32 2.43 -60.23
N ASP A 8 27.75 3.47 -59.65
CA ASP A 8 27.75 4.77 -60.32
C ASP A 8 27.91 5.91 -59.33
N ALA A 9 28.84 6.77 -59.65
CA ALA A 9 29.40 7.83 -58.84
C ALA A 9 28.77 9.19 -59.18
N ALA A 10 28.54 10.00 -58.15
CA ALA A 10 28.62 11.46 -57.99
C ALA A 10 27.95 12.39 -59.01
N PRO A 11 27.50 13.60 -58.62
CA PRO A 11 28.45 14.67 -58.30
C PRO A 11 28.10 15.58 -57.09
N ARG A 12 29.19 16.15 -56.57
CA ARG A 12 29.26 17.23 -55.61
C ARG A 12 28.57 18.51 -56.11
N ARG A 13 27.70 19.08 -55.30
CA ARG A 13 27.45 20.52 -55.32
C ARG A 13 27.63 21.10 -53.93
N ALA A 14 28.58 22.01 -53.86
CA ALA A 14 28.86 22.86 -52.73
C ALA A 14 27.87 24.03 -52.67
N ALA A 15 27.78 24.59 -51.49
CA ALA A 15 27.38 25.94 -51.12
C ALA A 15 26.00 26.06 -50.43
N ALA A 16 25.97 26.32 -49.14
CA ALA A 16 25.72 27.64 -48.56
C ALA A 16 25.75 27.55 -47.03
N VAL A 17 26.65 28.30 -46.46
CA VAL A 17 26.76 28.53 -45.01
C VAL A 17 25.63 29.46 -44.61
N SER A 18 24.64 28.95 -43.89
CA SER A 18 23.66 29.80 -43.19
C SER A 18 23.86 29.59 -41.69
N VAL A 19 24.48 30.60 -41.12
CA VAL A 19 24.68 30.72 -39.67
C VAL A 19 23.33 31.14 -39.04
N PHE A 20 22.53 30.19 -38.64
CA PHE A 20 21.39 30.47 -37.75
C PHE A 20 21.85 30.25 -36.32
N HIS A 21 21.95 31.36 -35.58
CA HIS A 21 22.11 31.32 -34.12
C HIS A 21 20.83 30.75 -33.52
N ALA A 22 20.85 29.46 -33.20
CA ALA A 22 19.83 28.85 -32.40
C ALA A 22 20.11 29.21 -30.93
N VAL A 23 19.34 30.15 -30.40
CA VAL A 23 19.25 30.38 -28.96
C VAL A 23 18.60 29.12 -28.33
N ALA A 24 19.43 28.26 -27.75
CA ALA A 24 18.95 27.13 -27.00
C ALA A 24 18.41 27.63 -25.64
N ILE A 25 17.10 27.78 -25.55
CA ILE A 25 16.41 27.94 -24.25
C ILE A 25 16.45 26.58 -23.57
N ALA A 26 17.40 26.42 -22.64
CA ALA A 26 17.46 25.27 -21.77
C ALA A 26 16.28 25.34 -20.79
N CYS A 27 15.20 24.65 -21.11
CA CYS A 27 14.08 24.42 -20.21
C CYS A 27 14.55 23.35 -19.18
N ALA A 28 15.10 23.79 -18.05
CA ALA A 28 15.43 22.91 -16.94
C ALA A 28 14.10 22.43 -16.31
N THR A 29 13.64 21.25 -16.71
CA THR A 29 12.54 20.56 -16.02
C THR A 29 13.08 20.03 -14.70
N ALA A 30 12.85 20.78 -13.63
CA ALA A 30 13.07 20.31 -12.27
C ALA A 30 12.06 19.19 -11.98
N SER A 31 12.46 17.95 -12.16
CA SER A 31 11.70 16.78 -11.71
C SER A 31 11.82 16.71 -10.18
N ALA A 32 10.83 17.25 -9.49
CA ALA A 32 10.72 17.04 -8.05
C ALA A 32 10.46 15.55 -7.79
N PRO A 33 11.17 14.90 -6.86
CA PRO A 33 10.86 13.53 -6.48
C PRO A 33 9.46 13.52 -5.85
N VAL A 34 8.53 12.78 -6.45
CA VAL A 34 7.24 12.47 -5.84
C VAL A 34 7.52 11.50 -4.70
N GLY A 35 7.78 12.03 -3.51
CA GLY A 35 7.85 11.23 -2.30
C GLY A 35 6.48 10.62 -2.06
N THR A 36 6.40 9.30 -2.05
CA THR A 36 5.20 8.59 -1.61
C THR A 36 5.01 8.85 -0.12
N VAL A 37 4.19 9.84 0.22
CA VAL A 37 3.76 10.08 1.59
C VAL A 37 2.84 8.92 1.94
N LEU A 38 3.31 7.99 2.77
CA LEU A 38 2.46 7.01 3.42
C LEU A 38 1.49 7.80 4.31
N ALA A 39 0.22 7.84 3.92
CA ALA A 39 -0.80 8.53 4.68
C ALA A 39 -0.93 7.86 6.05
N GLN A 40 -0.55 8.57 7.11
CA GLN A 40 -0.78 8.12 8.47
C GLN A 40 -2.29 8.20 8.79
N PRO A 41 -2.82 7.25 9.58
CA PRO A 41 -4.21 7.31 10.00
C PRO A 41 -4.51 8.64 10.69
N ALA A 42 -5.67 9.21 10.41
CA ALA A 42 -6.10 10.44 11.08
C ALA A 42 -6.27 10.22 12.60
N PRO A 43 -5.94 11.20 13.45
CA PRO A 43 -6.01 11.04 14.90
C PRO A 43 -7.38 10.60 15.42
N ASP A 44 -8.46 11.01 14.78
CA ASP A 44 -9.83 10.60 15.09
C ASP A 44 -10.09 9.11 14.77
N ALA A 45 -9.46 8.59 13.72
CA ALA A 45 -9.55 7.18 13.37
C ALA A 45 -8.85 6.30 14.41
N LEU A 46 -7.69 6.73 14.93
CA LEU A 46 -6.99 6.02 16.01
C LEU A 46 -7.78 6.06 17.32
N ALA A 47 -8.40 7.19 17.65
CA ALA A 47 -9.25 7.32 18.85
C ALA A 47 -10.46 6.38 18.76
N ALA A 48 -11.17 6.36 17.64
CA ALA A 48 -12.30 5.47 17.40
C ALA A 48 -11.87 3.98 17.44
N GLY A 49 -10.72 3.67 16.86
CA GLY A 49 -10.15 2.31 16.90
C GLY A 49 -9.83 1.87 18.32
N ARG A 50 -9.25 2.77 19.15
CA ARG A 50 -8.96 2.51 20.57
C ARG A 50 -10.21 2.19 21.37
N GLU A 51 -11.27 2.97 21.20
CA GLU A 51 -12.55 2.72 21.88
C GLU A 51 -13.10 1.33 21.55
N LYS A 52 -13.08 0.97 20.28
CA LYS A 52 -13.55 -0.35 19.85
C LYS A 52 -12.63 -1.50 20.26
N PHE A 53 -11.34 -1.23 20.42
CA PHE A 53 -10.36 -2.24 20.81
C PHE A 53 -10.58 -2.79 22.23
N VAL A 54 -11.30 -2.10 23.09
CA VAL A 54 -11.60 -2.55 24.46
C VAL A 54 -12.18 -3.97 24.48
N GLN A 55 -13.07 -4.31 23.54
CA GLN A 55 -13.62 -5.66 23.43
C GLN A 55 -12.57 -6.70 22.99
N CYS A 56 -11.59 -6.31 22.19
CA CYS A 56 -10.50 -7.17 21.72
C CYS A 56 -9.48 -7.42 22.84
N ALA A 57 -9.24 -6.40 23.66
CA ALA A 57 -8.31 -6.43 24.78
C ALA A 57 -8.64 -7.51 25.80
N ALA A 58 -9.92 -7.87 25.96
CA ALA A 58 -10.35 -8.93 26.86
C ALA A 58 -9.68 -10.30 26.59
N CYS A 59 -9.30 -10.54 25.34
CA CYS A 59 -8.64 -11.79 24.94
C CYS A 59 -7.20 -11.57 24.47
N HIS A 60 -6.93 -10.48 23.76
CA HIS A 60 -5.64 -10.19 23.13
C HIS A 60 -4.70 -9.32 24.00
N GLY A 61 -5.18 -8.85 25.16
CA GLY A 61 -4.47 -7.92 26.03
C GLY A 61 -4.64 -6.46 25.60
N SER A 62 -4.51 -5.54 26.56
CA SER A 62 -4.68 -4.10 26.29
C SER A 62 -3.61 -3.52 25.37
N ASP A 63 -2.47 -4.18 25.26
CA ASP A 63 -1.36 -3.88 24.36
C ASP A 63 -1.40 -4.71 23.05
N GLY A 64 -2.42 -5.57 22.89
CA GLY A 64 -2.52 -6.51 21.80
C GLY A 64 -1.46 -7.61 21.79
N ARG A 65 -0.66 -7.75 22.87
CA ARG A 65 0.48 -8.68 22.97
C ARG A 65 0.42 -9.57 24.19
N SER A 66 -0.20 -9.09 25.27
CA SER A 66 -0.32 -9.80 26.55
C SER A 66 -1.61 -10.64 26.60
N THR A 67 -1.68 -11.65 25.73
CA THR A 67 -2.86 -12.50 25.58
C THR A 67 -3.21 -13.26 26.85
N VAL A 68 -4.52 -13.43 27.14
CA VAL A 68 -5.00 -14.11 28.36
C VAL A 68 -4.77 -15.62 28.34
N VAL A 69 -4.65 -16.22 27.17
CA VAL A 69 -4.24 -17.62 26.97
C VAL A 69 -3.26 -17.72 25.81
N ALA A 70 -2.32 -18.67 25.90
CA ALA A 70 -1.23 -18.81 24.92
C ALA A 70 -1.69 -19.09 23.48
N GLN A 71 -2.90 -19.66 23.33
CA GLN A 71 -3.48 -19.99 22.02
C GLN A 71 -4.05 -18.79 21.28
N TYR A 72 -4.30 -17.68 21.96
CA TYR A 72 -4.78 -16.46 21.31
C TYR A 72 -3.59 -15.72 20.67
N PRO A 73 -3.72 -15.27 19.44
CA PRO A 73 -2.61 -14.62 18.76
C PRO A 73 -2.33 -13.22 19.32
N LYS A 74 -1.08 -12.84 19.35
CA LYS A 74 -0.67 -11.44 19.50
C LYS A 74 -1.04 -10.69 18.22
N ILE A 75 -1.71 -9.57 18.36
CA ILE A 75 -2.22 -8.77 17.23
C ILE A 75 -1.65 -7.35 17.19
N GLY A 76 -1.07 -6.86 18.29
CA GLY A 76 -0.46 -5.53 18.38
C GLY A 76 0.73 -5.40 17.40
N GLY A 77 0.71 -4.37 16.58
CA GLY A 77 1.68 -4.11 15.52
C GLY A 77 1.44 -4.90 14.23
N GLN A 78 0.32 -5.62 14.11
CA GLN A 78 -0.02 -6.31 12.88
C GLN A 78 -0.49 -5.31 11.81
N SER A 79 -0.05 -5.50 10.55
CA SER A 79 -0.36 -4.57 9.47
C SER A 79 -1.86 -4.36 9.27
N ALA A 80 -2.29 -3.11 9.09
CA ALA A 80 -3.70 -2.77 8.94
C ALA A 80 -4.39 -3.52 7.79
N PRO A 81 -3.81 -3.67 6.59
CA PRO A 81 -4.43 -4.44 5.52
C PRO A 81 -4.68 -5.91 5.89
N TYR A 82 -3.76 -6.54 6.63
CA TYR A 82 -3.96 -7.91 7.10
C TYR A 82 -5.10 -7.99 8.11
N VAL A 83 -5.16 -7.07 9.09
CA VAL A 83 -6.21 -7.04 10.11
C VAL A 83 -7.58 -6.84 9.46
N VAL A 84 -7.71 -5.92 8.50
CA VAL A 84 -8.94 -5.69 7.73
C VAL A 84 -9.41 -6.98 7.06
N ASN A 85 -8.52 -7.63 6.32
CA ASN A 85 -8.84 -8.87 5.62
C ASN A 85 -9.22 -10.01 6.58
N ALA A 86 -8.51 -10.13 7.70
CA ALA A 86 -8.77 -11.15 8.72
C ALA A 86 -10.14 -10.95 9.39
N LEU A 87 -10.48 -9.73 9.82
CA LEU A 87 -11.75 -9.42 10.46
C LEU A 87 -12.92 -9.59 9.48
N LYS A 88 -12.79 -9.13 8.25
CA LYS A 88 -13.80 -9.37 7.21
C LYS A 88 -13.98 -10.88 6.94
N ALA A 89 -12.89 -11.64 6.88
CA ALA A 89 -12.98 -13.09 6.67
C ALA A 89 -13.65 -13.83 7.83
N TYR A 90 -13.45 -13.39 9.09
CA TYR A 90 -14.19 -13.91 10.23
C TYR A 90 -15.67 -13.52 10.18
N ARG A 91 -15.98 -12.25 9.94
CA ARG A 91 -17.35 -11.75 9.83
C ARG A 91 -18.17 -12.49 8.78
N ASP A 92 -17.55 -12.80 7.66
CA ASP A 92 -18.17 -13.47 6.51
C ASP A 92 -18.14 -15.01 6.63
N GLY A 93 -17.60 -15.57 7.73
CA GLY A 93 -17.52 -17.01 7.96
C GLY A 93 -16.51 -17.75 7.05
N ARG A 94 -15.65 -17.02 6.34
CA ARG A 94 -14.65 -17.58 5.42
C ARG A 94 -13.39 -18.08 6.12
N ARG A 95 -13.16 -17.70 7.38
CA ARG A 95 -12.01 -18.15 8.16
C ARG A 95 -12.41 -19.28 9.09
N GLN A 96 -11.65 -20.39 9.05
CA GLN A 96 -11.89 -21.62 9.81
C GLN A 96 -10.77 -21.86 10.83
N GLY A 97 -11.02 -22.75 11.78
CA GLY A 97 -10.07 -23.15 12.82
C GLY A 97 -10.73 -23.24 14.19
N THR A 98 -10.02 -23.79 15.17
CA THR A 98 -10.54 -24.11 16.50
C THR A 98 -11.21 -22.91 17.21
N TYR A 99 -10.64 -21.72 17.05
CA TYR A 99 -11.15 -20.49 17.69
C TYR A 99 -11.88 -19.56 16.71
N ALA A 100 -12.10 -20.01 15.47
CA ALA A 100 -12.69 -19.17 14.43
C ALA A 100 -14.12 -18.74 14.77
N ALA A 101 -14.90 -19.61 15.40
CA ALA A 101 -16.27 -19.31 15.82
C ALA A 101 -16.34 -18.14 16.83
N ILE A 102 -15.38 -18.08 17.77
CA ILE A 102 -15.28 -16.97 18.74
C ILE A 102 -15.02 -15.66 17.99
N MET A 103 -14.02 -15.65 17.13
CA MET A 103 -13.69 -14.45 16.36
C MET A 103 -14.79 -14.05 15.37
N ALA A 104 -15.52 -15.01 14.79
CA ALA A 104 -16.66 -14.74 13.94
C ALA A 104 -17.79 -14.04 14.72
N ALA A 105 -18.10 -14.48 15.94
CA ALA A 105 -19.08 -13.83 16.81
C ALA A 105 -18.68 -12.38 17.15
N VAL A 106 -17.40 -12.15 17.46
CA VAL A 106 -16.87 -10.80 17.75
C VAL A 106 -16.87 -9.90 16.51
N ALA A 107 -16.52 -10.44 15.36
CA ALA A 107 -16.44 -9.67 14.12
C ALA A 107 -17.82 -9.40 13.47
N LYS A 108 -18.83 -10.21 13.75
CA LYS A 108 -20.16 -10.15 13.15
C LYS A 108 -20.81 -8.76 13.21
N PRO A 109 -20.79 -8.03 14.34
CA PRO A 109 -21.42 -6.71 14.45
C PRO A 109 -20.58 -5.56 13.86
N LEU A 110 -19.33 -5.79 13.46
CA LEU A 110 -18.43 -4.73 13.01
C LEU A 110 -18.81 -4.25 11.59
N SER A 111 -18.98 -2.94 11.45
CA SER A 111 -19.05 -2.30 10.13
C SER A 111 -17.66 -2.27 9.48
N ASP A 112 -17.61 -1.97 8.18
CA ASP A 112 -16.33 -1.80 7.47
C ASP A 112 -15.50 -0.68 8.09
N ARG A 113 -16.15 0.45 8.49
CA ARG A 113 -15.47 1.55 9.19
C ARG A 113 -14.91 1.12 10.53
N ASP A 114 -15.64 0.31 11.31
CA ASP A 114 -15.12 -0.22 12.57
C ASP A 114 -13.88 -1.08 12.36
N ILE A 115 -13.90 -1.92 11.34
CA ILE A 115 -12.78 -2.78 10.97
C ILE A 115 -11.56 -1.94 10.56
N GLU A 116 -11.76 -0.89 9.77
CA GLU A 116 -10.69 -0.01 9.32
C GLU A 116 -10.06 0.77 10.49
N THR A 117 -10.86 1.33 11.38
CA THR A 117 -10.34 2.07 12.55
C THR A 117 -9.65 1.13 13.55
N LEU A 118 -10.21 -0.06 13.79
CA LEU A 118 -9.56 -1.10 14.58
C LEU A 118 -8.22 -1.51 13.99
N ALA A 119 -8.16 -1.72 12.68
CA ALA A 119 -6.93 -2.12 12.00
C ALA A 119 -5.83 -1.06 12.13
N ALA A 120 -6.18 0.22 11.93
CA ALA A 120 -5.25 1.32 12.10
C ALA A 120 -4.72 1.40 13.55
N TYR A 121 -5.61 1.22 14.55
CA TYR A 121 -5.20 1.23 15.96
C TYR A 121 -4.31 0.01 16.31
N ILE A 122 -4.67 -1.19 15.87
CA ILE A 122 -3.89 -2.41 16.11
C ILE A 122 -2.48 -2.30 15.51
N GLU A 123 -2.35 -1.73 14.32
CA GLU A 123 -1.05 -1.48 13.69
C GLU A 123 -0.19 -0.50 14.50
N SER A 124 -0.80 0.46 15.17
CA SER A 124 -0.13 1.47 15.98
C SER A 124 0.32 0.98 17.37
N LEU A 125 -0.12 -0.20 17.81
CA LEU A 125 0.26 -0.79 19.10
C LEU A 125 1.74 -1.36 19.09
#